data_29f0dfa0ad5c01ff3351c5080045089f
#
_entry.id   29f0dfa0ad5c01ff3351c5080045089f
#
_cell.length_a   1.000
_cell.length_b   1.000
_cell.length_c   1.000
_cell.angle_alpha   90.00
_cell.angle_beta   90.00
_cell.angle_gamma   90.00
#
_symmetry.space_group_name_H-M   'P 1'
#
loop_
_entity.id
_entity.type
_entity.pdbx_description
1 polymer ?
#
loop_
_entity_poly.entity_id
_entity_poly.type
_entity_poly.pdbx_seq_one_letter_code
_entity_poly.pdbx_strand_id
1 'polypeptide(L)'
;MRSTHLKVENMMSSKGNKIPNQFIIEEYLHQDGSPSYTVKRKTFQSYKSIIARITGDPMGPDYIELDKDYWNYSVTTSKYRRIFLGEGTKETEKKIKAGEYVFANLNQAS
;
A
#
# COMPACT_ATOMS: atom_id res chain seq x y z
N MET A 1 -22.38 -5.62 12.46
CA MET A 1 -21.36 -4.59 12.78
C MET A 1 -19.97 -5.10 12.41
N ARG A 2 -19.09 -4.23 12.04
CA ARG A 2 -17.70 -4.56 11.72
C ARG A 2 -16.75 -3.84 12.65
N SER A 3 -15.65 -4.49 12.96
CA SER A 3 -14.57 -3.84 13.69
C SER A 3 -13.34 -3.81 12.80
N THR A 4 -12.53 -2.76 12.97
CA THR A 4 -11.30 -2.58 12.19
C THR A 4 -10.11 -2.67 13.12
N HIS A 5 -9.08 -3.36 12.66
CA HIS A 5 -7.83 -3.50 13.38
C HIS A 5 -6.70 -3.00 12.50
N LEU A 6 -5.82 -2.17 13.05
CA LEU A 6 -4.67 -1.64 12.33
C LEU A 6 -3.38 -2.28 12.84
N LYS A 7 -2.49 -2.58 11.92
CA LYS A 7 -1.16 -3.08 12.23
C LYS A 7 -0.14 -2.29 11.44
N VAL A 8 0.86 -1.74 12.12
CA VAL A 8 1.93 -0.97 11.48
C VAL A 8 3.24 -1.68 11.71
N GLU A 9 3.95 -1.97 10.64
CA GLU A 9 5.25 -2.66 10.71
C GLU A 9 6.25 -1.98 9.78
N ASN A 10 7.53 -2.02 10.14
CA ASN A 10 8.58 -1.67 9.19
C ASN A 10 8.66 -2.72 8.11
N MET A 11 8.99 -2.30 6.89
CA MET A 11 9.39 -3.25 5.86
C MET A 11 10.66 -3.96 6.30
N MET A 12 10.81 -5.19 5.88
CA MET A 12 11.96 -6.02 6.25
C MET A 12 12.85 -6.23 5.05
N SER A 13 14.17 -6.21 5.27
CA SER A 13 15.12 -6.55 4.24
C SER A 13 15.13 -8.05 4.00
N SER A 14 15.77 -8.49 2.90
CA SER A 14 15.93 -9.92 2.60
C SER A 14 16.69 -10.66 3.69
N LYS A 15 17.47 -9.94 4.51
CA LYS A 15 18.22 -10.53 5.63
C LYS A 15 17.45 -10.51 6.94
N GLY A 16 16.19 -10.06 6.92
CA GLY A 16 15.36 -10.03 8.11
C GLY A 16 15.55 -8.81 9.01
N ASN A 17 16.21 -7.77 8.53
CA ASN A 17 16.42 -6.54 9.29
C ASN A 17 15.34 -5.52 8.96
N LYS A 18 14.93 -4.75 9.97
CA LYS A 18 13.99 -3.65 9.75
C LYS A 18 14.61 -2.58 8.86
N ILE A 19 13.82 -2.10 7.91
CA ILE A 19 14.23 -1.00 7.04
C ILE A 19 13.72 0.29 7.67
N PRO A 20 14.60 1.22 8.08
CA PRO A 20 14.16 2.46 8.71
C PRO A 20 13.26 3.28 7.81
N ASN A 21 12.22 3.89 8.40
CA ASN A 21 11.35 4.86 7.74
C ASN A 21 10.51 4.32 6.57
N GLN A 22 10.45 2.99 6.40
CA GLN A 22 9.62 2.37 5.38
C GLN A 22 8.63 1.47 6.10
N PHE A 23 7.35 1.80 6.00
CA PHE A 23 6.30 1.17 6.80
C PHE A 23 5.20 0.57 5.94
N ILE A 24 4.68 -0.57 6.39
CA ILE A 24 3.48 -1.17 5.83
C ILE A 24 2.39 -1.06 6.89
N ILE A 25 1.27 -0.46 6.52
CA ILE A 25 0.11 -0.31 7.39
C ILE A 25 -0.97 -1.24 6.86
N GLU A 26 -1.35 -2.23 7.64
CA GLU A 26 -2.39 -3.17 7.25
C GLU A 26 -3.65 -2.89 8.05
N GLU A 27 -4.78 -2.80 7.35
CA GLU A 27 -6.09 -2.66 7.96
C GLU A 27 -6.82 -3.98 7.80
N TYR A 28 -7.25 -4.53 8.92
CA TYR A 28 -7.99 -5.78 8.97
C TYR A 28 -9.43 -5.50 9.32
N LEU A 29 -10.33 -6.20 8.64
CA LEU A 29 -11.75 -6.07 8.86
C LEU A 29 -12.26 -7.35 9.50
N HIS A 30 -12.93 -7.22 10.64
CA HIS A 30 -13.60 -8.33 11.31
C HIS A 30 -15.09 -8.11 11.20
N GLN A 31 -15.78 -9.06 10.60
CA GLN A 31 -17.22 -9.01 10.47
C GLN A 31 -17.88 -9.86 11.54
N ASP A 32 -18.98 -9.38 12.10
CA ASP A 32 -19.73 -10.11 13.12
C ASP A 32 -20.06 -11.52 12.63
N GLY A 33 -19.86 -12.50 13.50
CA GLY A 33 -20.11 -13.91 13.16
C GLY A 33 -18.92 -14.60 12.54
N SER A 34 -17.84 -13.88 12.23
CA SER A 34 -16.63 -14.49 11.68
C SER A 34 -15.56 -14.58 12.77
N PRO A 35 -14.86 -15.71 12.86
CA PRO A 35 -13.79 -15.86 13.86
C PRO A 35 -12.46 -15.22 13.46
N SER A 36 -12.34 -14.71 12.24
CA SER A 36 -11.07 -14.22 11.73
C SER A 36 -11.18 -12.83 11.15
N TYR A 37 -10.03 -12.13 11.10
CA TYR A 37 -9.90 -10.85 10.40
C TYR A 37 -9.45 -11.10 8.97
N THR A 38 -9.93 -10.26 8.06
CA THR A 38 -9.51 -10.27 6.65
C THR A 38 -8.75 -8.99 6.39
N VAL A 39 -7.60 -9.09 5.70
CA VAL A 39 -6.84 -7.90 5.29
C VAL A 39 -7.70 -7.14 4.28
N LYS A 40 -8.04 -5.92 4.63
CA LYS A 40 -8.87 -5.07 3.78
C LYS A 40 -8.02 -4.14 2.93
N ARG A 41 -6.96 -3.60 3.52
CA ARG A 41 -6.15 -2.57 2.87
C ARG A 41 -4.71 -2.62 3.35
N LYS A 42 -3.77 -2.43 2.41
CA LYS A 42 -2.36 -2.27 2.74
C LYS A 42 -1.91 -0.92 2.23
N THR A 43 -1.19 -0.18 3.06
CA THR A 43 -0.68 1.15 2.71
C THR A 43 0.83 1.16 2.92
N PHE A 44 1.55 1.68 1.93
CA PHE A 44 2.99 1.88 2.03
C PHE A 44 3.27 3.34 2.36
N GLN A 45 3.97 3.57 3.46
CA GLN A 45 4.42 4.89 3.88
C GLN A 45 5.94 4.94 3.87
N SER A 46 6.50 5.95 3.19
CA SER A 46 7.93 6.21 3.16
C SER A 46 8.18 7.51 3.90
N TYR A 47 8.93 7.44 5.01
CA TYR A 47 9.13 8.57 5.90
C TYR A 47 7.77 9.08 6.41
N LYS A 48 7.37 10.29 6.05
CA LYS A 48 6.10 10.89 6.49
C LYS A 48 5.02 10.87 5.42
N SER A 49 5.31 10.32 4.24
CA SER A 49 4.40 10.39 3.10
C SER A 49 3.82 9.04 2.75
N ILE A 50 2.53 9.02 2.46
CA ILE A 50 1.85 7.83 1.93
C ILE A 50 2.16 7.77 0.43
N ILE A 51 2.61 6.62 -0.03
CA ILE A 51 3.08 6.46 -1.41
C ILE A 51 2.08 5.66 -2.26
N ALA A 52 1.55 4.57 -1.71
CA ALA A 52 0.67 3.67 -2.45
C ALA A 52 -0.26 2.95 -1.51
N ARG A 53 -1.40 2.53 -2.03
CA ARG A 53 -2.42 1.84 -1.23
C ARG A 53 -3.09 0.77 -2.06
N ILE A 54 -3.19 -0.43 -1.51
CA ILE A 54 -3.87 -1.56 -2.13
C ILE A 54 -5.11 -1.87 -1.31
N THR A 55 -6.29 -1.77 -1.92
CA THR A 55 -7.54 -2.12 -1.26
C THR A 55 -8.06 -3.41 -1.86
N GLY A 56 -8.30 -4.41 -1.03
CA GLY A 56 -8.80 -5.70 -1.48
C GLY A 56 -10.28 -5.64 -1.83
N ASP A 57 -10.64 -6.34 -2.89
CA ASP A 57 -12.02 -6.50 -3.32
C ASP A 57 -12.32 -8.00 -3.37
N PRO A 58 -13.20 -8.51 -2.51
CA PRO A 58 -13.49 -9.95 -2.51
C PRO A 58 -14.21 -10.43 -3.77
N MET A 59 -14.76 -9.51 -4.56
CA MET A 59 -15.52 -9.84 -5.77
C MET A 59 -14.77 -9.51 -7.06
N GLY A 60 -13.53 -9.04 -6.97
CA GLY A 60 -12.79 -8.65 -8.15
C GLY A 60 -11.32 -8.38 -7.86
N PRO A 61 -10.58 -7.75 -8.78
CA PRO A 61 -9.18 -7.43 -8.58
C PRO A 61 -9.02 -6.35 -7.53
N ASP A 62 -7.82 -6.31 -6.93
CA ASP A 62 -7.48 -5.30 -5.95
C ASP A 62 -7.51 -3.91 -6.59
N TYR A 63 -7.94 -2.91 -5.82
CA TYR A 63 -7.93 -1.52 -6.24
C TYR A 63 -6.65 -0.87 -5.76
N ILE A 64 -5.84 -0.34 -6.67
CA ILE A 64 -4.53 0.20 -6.35
C ILE A 64 -4.46 1.68 -6.67
N GLU A 65 -4.13 2.45 -5.63
CA GLU A 65 -3.97 3.89 -5.73
C GLU A 65 -2.52 4.27 -5.48
N LEU A 66 -2.02 5.22 -6.27
CA LEU A 66 -0.68 5.80 -6.08
C LEU A 66 -0.85 7.27 -5.73
N ASP A 67 -0.05 7.77 -4.79
CA ASP A 67 -0.12 9.18 -4.48
C ASP A 67 0.40 9.99 -5.67
N LYS A 68 -0.39 10.94 -6.12
CA LYS A 68 -0.10 11.69 -7.34
C LYS A 68 1.21 12.48 -7.28
N ASP A 69 1.62 12.90 -6.08
CA ASP A 69 2.82 13.72 -5.90
C ASP A 69 4.04 12.92 -5.47
N TYR A 70 3.84 11.81 -4.75
CA TYR A 70 4.94 11.10 -4.10
C TYR A 70 5.21 9.69 -4.64
N TRP A 71 4.41 9.19 -5.56
CA TRP A 71 4.55 7.79 -6.01
C TRP A 71 5.94 7.50 -6.61
N ASN A 72 6.58 8.50 -7.20
CA ASN A 72 7.87 8.32 -7.90
C ASN A 72 8.80 9.51 -7.69
N TYR A 73 8.79 10.11 -6.48
CA TYR A 73 9.49 11.37 -6.26
C TYR A 73 10.95 11.21 -5.83
N SER A 74 11.37 10.03 -5.39
CA SER A 74 12.76 9.81 -4.99
C SER A 74 13.20 8.40 -5.33
N VAL A 75 14.52 8.21 -5.45
CA VAL A 75 15.12 6.90 -5.74
C VAL A 75 14.84 5.92 -4.59
N THR A 76 15.02 6.37 -3.35
CA THR A 76 14.80 5.54 -2.16
C THR A 76 13.35 5.06 -2.07
N THR A 77 12.41 5.99 -2.19
CA THR A 77 10.99 5.66 -2.13
C THR A 77 10.60 4.72 -3.25
N SER A 78 11.10 4.97 -4.46
CA SER A 78 10.79 4.12 -5.63
C SER A 78 11.31 2.70 -5.46
N LYS A 79 12.48 2.54 -4.84
CA LYS A 79 13.03 1.22 -4.54
C LYS A 79 12.07 0.39 -3.70
N TYR A 80 11.53 0.98 -2.62
CA TYR A 80 10.65 0.26 -1.71
C TYR A 80 9.22 0.15 -2.24
N ARG A 81 8.77 1.12 -3.05
CA ARG A 81 7.50 0.98 -3.76
C ARG A 81 7.53 -0.25 -4.68
N ARG A 82 8.63 -0.49 -5.39
CA ARG A 82 8.76 -1.67 -6.25
C ARG A 82 8.62 -2.95 -5.45
N ILE A 83 9.18 -2.98 -4.25
CA ILE A 83 9.05 -4.14 -3.37
C ILE A 83 7.59 -4.28 -2.90
N PHE A 84 6.97 -3.19 -2.51
CA PHE A 84 5.58 -3.18 -2.04
C PHE A 84 4.61 -3.67 -3.11
N LEU A 85 4.75 -3.17 -4.34
CA LEU A 85 3.88 -3.56 -5.44
C LEU A 85 4.30 -4.88 -6.12
N GLY A 86 5.52 -5.34 -5.88
CA GLY A 86 6.03 -6.55 -6.50
C GLY A 86 6.34 -6.41 -7.98
N GLU A 87 6.69 -5.20 -8.43
CA GLU A 87 6.91 -4.93 -9.84
C GLU A 87 7.86 -3.75 -10.05
N GLY A 88 8.46 -3.66 -11.25
CA GLY A 88 9.34 -2.54 -11.59
C GLY A 88 8.58 -1.29 -12.01
N THR A 89 9.30 -0.17 -12.09
CA THR A 89 8.70 1.12 -12.43
C THR A 89 8.05 1.13 -13.81
N LYS A 90 8.67 0.50 -14.81
CA LYS A 90 8.10 0.46 -16.16
C LYS A 90 6.77 -0.28 -16.19
N GLU A 91 6.66 -1.37 -15.44
CA GLU A 91 5.42 -2.12 -15.34
C GLU A 91 4.34 -1.28 -14.65
N THR A 92 4.72 -0.56 -13.60
CA THR A 92 3.81 0.35 -12.91
C THR A 92 3.30 1.44 -13.85
N GLU A 93 4.21 2.02 -14.67
CA GLU A 93 3.82 3.04 -15.64
C GLU A 93 2.83 2.51 -16.68
N LYS A 94 3.03 1.28 -17.14
CA LYS A 94 2.09 0.63 -18.07
C LYS A 94 0.70 0.51 -17.45
N LYS A 95 0.64 0.11 -16.19
CA LYS A 95 -0.63 -0.06 -15.49
C LYS A 95 -1.34 1.26 -15.24
N ILE A 96 -0.56 2.33 -14.99
CA ILE A 96 -1.13 3.67 -14.88
C ILE A 96 -1.77 4.07 -16.21
N LYS A 97 -1.06 3.88 -17.32
CA LYS A 97 -1.57 4.24 -18.65
C LYS A 97 -2.79 3.41 -19.03
N ALA A 98 -2.84 2.15 -18.59
CA ALA A 98 -3.97 1.27 -18.87
C ALA A 98 -5.17 1.54 -17.98
N GLY A 99 -5.05 2.41 -16.99
CA GLY A 99 -6.13 2.70 -16.04
C GLY A 99 -6.29 1.67 -14.95
N GLU A 100 -5.36 0.73 -14.82
CA GLU A 100 -5.40 -0.29 -13.77
C GLU A 100 -5.00 0.27 -12.41
N TYR A 101 -4.11 1.28 -12.41
CA TYR A 101 -3.70 2.02 -11.21
C TYR A 101 -4.18 3.45 -11.37
N VAL A 102 -4.68 4.04 -10.29
CA VAL A 102 -5.18 5.41 -10.33
C VAL A 102 -4.37 6.31 -9.42
N PHE A 103 -4.30 7.58 -9.77
CA PHE A 103 -3.68 8.59 -8.91
C PHE A 103 -4.72 9.13 -7.95
N ALA A 104 -4.28 9.34 -6.70
CA ALA A 104 -5.12 9.93 -5.68
C ALA A 104 -4.26 10.81 -4.78
N ASN A 105 -4.88 11.67 -4.03
CA ASN A 105 -4.17 12.47 -3.03
C ASN A 105 -4.24 11.74 -1.69
N LEU A 106 -3.26 10.88 -1.45
CA LEU A 106 -3.25 10.02 -0.27
C LEU A 106 -2.74 10.72 0.99
N ASN A 107 -2.18 11.91 0.84
CA ASN A 107 -1.55 12.64 1.95
C ASN A 107 -2.34 13.86 2.39
N GLN A 108 -3.38 14.23 1.70
CA GLN A 108 -4.16 15.39 2.06
C GLN A 108 -5.04 15.10 3.26
N ALA A 109 -4.91 15.94 4.28
CA ALA A 109 -5.83 15.91 5.41
C ALA A 109 -7.18 16.47 4.96
N SER A 110 -8.23 15.74 5.26
CA SER A 110 -9.59 16.19 4.94
C SER A 110 -10.15 17.09 6.03
#